data_662a1097e00df5be16d1df123581213e
#
_entry.id   662a1097e00df5be16d1df123581213e
#
_cell.length_a   1.000
_cell.length_b   1.000
_cell.length_c   1.000
_cell.angle_alpha   90.00
_cell.angle_beta   90.00
_cell.angle_gamma   90.00
#
_symmetry.space_group_name_H-M   'P 1'
#
loop_
_entity.id
_entity.type
_entity.pdbx_description
1 polymer ?
#
loop_
_entity_poly.entity_id
_entity_poly.type
_entity_poly.pdbx_seq_one_letter_code
_entity_poly.pdbx_strand_id
1 'polypeptide(L)'
;MIIKPINSFYIVNSIDNYKDHNKQLLALIENTPKEKLNNITYTDWKTPKNIDRPYLNYFYDMIYPKLDIISNFLNFQKCYIHNTWFQQYYNGDRHNWHNHADSNFTNVYYVELLDNDYKTELYDDINKKIIDLDVKEGDLVTFPAYINHRSKRNESNDRKTIISFNTSFEVTNVENINRTLTN
;
A
#
# COMPACT_ATOMS: atom_id res chain seq x y z
N MET A 1 0.05 -34.36 4.01
CA MET A 1 0.66 -33.02 3.96
C MET A 1 0.74 -32.49 5.39
N ILE A 2 1.90 -32.01 5.81
CA ILE A 2 2.11 -31.39 7.13
C ILE A 2 2.40 -29.92 6.88
N ILE A 3 1.61 -29.02 7.48
CA ILE A 3 1.82 -27.58 7.40
C ILE A 3 2.40 -27.10 8.73
N LYS A 4 3.58 -26.49 8.69
CA LYS A 4 4.18 -25.79 9.83
C LYS A 4 4.15 -24.29 9.52
N PRO A 5 3.26 -23.53 10.15
CA PRO A 5 3.12 -22.12 9.83
C PRO A 5 4.35 -21.32 10.28
N ILE A 6 4.74 -20.36 9.46
CA ILE A 6 5.61 -19.24 9.84
C ILE A 6 4.72 -18.01 9.86
N ASN A 7 4.74 -17.25 10.95
CA ASN A 7 3.91 -16.06 11.07
C ASN A 7 4.21 -15.05 9.95
N SER A 8 3.16 -14.52 9.35
CA SER A 8 3.26 -13.37 8.47
C SER A 8 3.09 -12.08 9.28
N PHE A 9 3.30 -10.93 8.64
CA PHE A 9 3.26 -9.62 9.28
C PHE A 9 2.72 -8.56 8.32
N TYR A 10 2.36 -7.44 8.88
CA TYR A 10 2.25 -6.16 8.17
C TYR A 10 2.96 -5.07 8.98
N ILE A 11 3.37 -4.02 8.31
CA ILE A 11 4.07 -2.87 8.90
C ILE A 11 3.18 -1.64 8.68
N VAL A 12 3.02 -0.83 9.71
CA VAL A 12 2.37 0.49 9.62
C VAL A 12 3.40 1.56 9.94
N ASN A 13 3.54 2.51 9.02
CA ASN A 13 4.37 3.70 9.19
C ASN A 13 3.52 4.96 8.99
N SER A 14 3.50 5.84 9.96
CA SER A 14 2.85 7.14 9.80
C SER A 14 3.78 8.14 9.11
N ILE A 15 3.22 8.94 8.21
CA ILE A 15 3.94 10.04 7.56
C ILE A 15 3.79 11.31 8.41
N ASP A 16 4.92 11.93 8.71
CA ASP A 16 4.94 13.20 9.42
C ASP A 16 4.29 14.30 8.56
N ASN A 17 3.59 15.24 9.17
CA ASN A 17 2.89 16.33 8.47
C ASN A 17 1.95 15.84 7.34
N TYR A 18 1.39 14.63 7.47
CA TYR A 18 0.60 13.99 6.43
C TYR A 18 -0.55 14.86 5.91
N LYS A 19 -1.13 15.75 6.71
CA LYS A 19 -2.25 16.61 6.29
C LYS A 19 -1.85 17.54 5.14
N ASP A 20 -0.65 18.12 5.20
CA ASP A 20 -0.14 18.98 4.14
C ASP A 20 0.23 18.15 2.91
N HIS A 21 0.86 17.00 3.12
CA HIS A 21 1.17 16.06 2.04
C HIS A 21 -0.09 15.56 1.34
N ASN A 22 -1.11 15.15 2.08
CA ASN A 22 -2.36 14.65 1.52
C ASN A 22 -3.11 15.72 0.73
N LYS A 23 -3.14 16.96 1.23
CA LYS A 23 -3.71 18.09 0.49
C LYS A 23 -3.02 18.30 -0.85
N GLN A 24 -1.69 18.25 -0.88
CA GLN A 24 -0.92 18.39 -2.11
C GLN A 24 -1.13 17.21 -3.06
N LEU A 25 -1.10 15.97 -2.53
CA LEU A 25 -1.34 14.76 -3.32
C LEU A 25 -2.72 14.76 -3.94
N LEU A 26 -3.75 15.14 -3.22
CA LEU A 26 -5.11 15.23 -3.75
C LEU A 26 -5.20 16.24 -4.90
N ALA A 27 -4.61 17.42 -4.75
CA ALA A 27 -4.58 18.43 -5.82
C ALA A 27 -3.89 17.89 -7.09
N LEU A 28 -2.81 17.12 -6.95
CA LEU A 28 -2.09 16.50 -8.06
C LEU A 28 -2.86 15.33 -8.67
N ILE A 29 -3.50 14.49 -7.86
CA ILE A 29 -4.35 13.37 -8.30
C ILE A 29 -5.56 13.86 -9.10
N GLU A 30 -6.20 14.97 -8.67
CA GLU A 30 -7.34 15.53 -9.40
C GLU A 30 -6.95 16.00 -10.82
N ASN A 31 -5.71 16.39 -11.03
CA ASN A 31 -5.17 16.78 -12.33
C ASN A 31 -4.57 15.61 -13.14
N THR A 32 -4.60 14.39 -12.59
CA THR A 32 -4.08 13.19 -13.25
C THR A 32 -5.19 12.51 -14.06
N PRO A 33 -4.94 12.12 -15.33
CA PRO A 33 -5.87 11.33 -16.11
C PRO A 33 -6.26 10.04 -15.39
N LYS A 34 -7.55 9.76 -15.32
CA LYS A 34 -8.10 8.59 -14.60
C LYS A 34 -9.30 8.00 -15.32
N GLU A 35 -9.51 6.71 -15.13
CA GLU A 35 -10.66 5.99 -15.65
C GLU A 35 -11.43 5.27 -14.54
N LYS A 36 -12.71 5.02 -14.77
CA LYS A 36 -13.52 4.16 -13.90
C LYS A 36 -13.35 2.70 -14.31
N LEU A 37 -12.78 1.89 -13.44
CA LEU A 37 -12.72 0.45 -13.64
C LEU A 37 -14.01 -0.22 -13.15
N ASN A 38 -14.88 -0.66 -14.07
CA ASN A 38 -16.04 -1.56 -13.89
C ASN A 38 -16.59 -1.66 -12.44
N ASN A 39 -17.13 -0.59 -11.87
CA ASN A 39 -17.67 -0.51 -10.51
C ASN A 39 -16.65 -0.83 -9.40
N ILE A 40 -15.35 -0.74 -9.70
CA ILE A 40 -14.29 -0.96 -8.73
C ILE A 40 -13.87 0.37 -8.12
N THR A 41 -13.31 1.28 -8.95
CA THR A 41 -12.73 2.54 -8.46
C THR A 41 -12.34 3.46 -9.63
N TYR A 42 -12.14 4.75 -9.38
CA TYR A 42 -11.39 5.60 -10.31
C TYR A 42 -9.90 5.43 -10.06
N THR A 43 -9.11 5.28 -11.12
CA THR A 43 -7.69 4.99 -11.02
C THR A 43 -6.92 5.39 -12.29
N ASP A 44 -5.62 5.56 -12.16
CA ASP A 44 -4.68 5.71 -13.26
C ASP A 44 -3.93 4.41 -13.61
N TRP A 45 -4.40 3.24 -13.10
CA TRP A 45 -3.75 1.94 -13.28
C TRP A 45 -3.39 1.62 -14.74
N LYS A 46 -4.27 1.93 -15.69
CA LYS A 46 -4.06 1.68 -17.12
C LYS A 46 -3.48 2.86 -17.89
N THR A 47 -3.17 3.96 -17.22
CA THR A 47 -2.58 5.12 -17.85
C THR A 47 -1.23 4.76 -18.46
N PRO A 48 -1.01 5.00 -19.76
CA PRO A 48 0.26 4.71 -20.41
C PRO A 48 1.43 5.43 -19.73
N LYS A 49 2.61 4.79 -19.71
CA LYS A 49 3.80 5.33 -19.03
C LYS A 49 4.29 6.68 -19.58
N ASN A 50 3.94 7.02 -20.81
CA ASN A 50 4.29 8.31 -21.43
C ASN A 50 3.32 9.44 -21.07
N ILE A 51 2.26 9.17 -20.35
CA ILE A 51 1.32 10.19 -19.85
C ILE A 51 1.81 10.66 -18.50
N ASP A 52 1.87 11.98 -18.36
CA ASP A 52 2.29 12.61 -17.11
C ASP A 52 1.31 12.30 -15.97
N ARG A 53 1.88 11.93 -14.83
CA ARG A 53 1.17 11.67 -13.57
C ARG A 53 1.85 12.50 -12.48
N PRO A 54 1.48 13.77 -12.35
CA PRO A 54 2.23 14.75 -11.56
C PRO A 54 2.37 14.40 -10.07
N TYR A 55 1.46 13.58 -9.52
CA TYR A 55 1.54 13.15 -8.12
C TYR A 55 2.70 12.19 -7.85
N LEU A 56 3.23 11.45 -8.86
CA LEU A 56 4.23 10.40 -8.64
C LEU A 56 5.53 10.93 -8.08
N ASN A 57 6.09 11.99 -8.67
CA ASN A 57 7.36 12.54 -8.20
C ASN A 57 7.24 13.02 -6.75
N TYR A 58 6.18 13.78 -6.46
CA TYR A 58 5.90 14.25 -5.11
C TYR A 58 5.73 13.08 -4.12
N PHE A 59 4.98 12.06 -4.52
CA PHE A 59 4.75 10.87 -3.71
C PHE A 59 6.05 10.11 -3.44
N TYR A 60 6.91 9.93 -4.43
CA TYR A 60 8.17 9.24 -4.28
C TYR A 60 9.12 9.97 -3.32
N ASP A 61 9.26 11.29 -3.46
CA ASP A 61 10.09 12.09 -2.54
C ASP A 61 9.62 11.95 -1.09
N MET A 62 8.31 11.88 -0.87
CA MET A 62 7.71 11.69 0.45
C MET A 62 7.92 10.27 1.00
N ILE A 63 7.81 9.24 0.15
CA ILE A 63 7.71 7.85 0.62
C ILE A 63 9.06 7.14 0.74
N TYR A 64 10.06 7.49 -0.06
CA TYR A 64 11.37 6.84 -0.03
C TYR A 64 12.02 6.78 1.34
N PRO A 65 12.02 7.83 2.17
CA PRO A 65 12.58 7.76 3.52
C PRO A 65 11.92 6.68 4.40
N LYS A 66 10.64 6.42 4.22
CA LYS A 66 9.92 5.36 4.96
C LYS A 66 10.24 3.98 4.40
N LEU A 67 10.45 3.85 3.08
CA LEU A 67 10.90 2.60 2.48
C LEU A 67 12.31 2.22 2.92
N ASP A 68 13.19 3.19 3.13
CA ASP A 68 14.53 2.95 3.70
C ASP A 68 14.43 2.39 5.12
N ILE A 69 13.55 2.92 5.94
CA ILE A 69 13.30 2.40 7.29
C ILE A 69 12.81 0.95 7.23
N ILE A 70 11.84 0.65 6.35
CA ILE A 70 11.30 -0.70 6.15
C ILE A 70 12.40 -1.64 5.64
N SER A 71 13.17 -1.21 4.65
CA SER A 71 14.28 -1.97 4.08
C SER A 71 15.30 -2.37 5.15
N ASN A 72 15.72 -1.41 5.97
CA ASN A 72 16.64 -1.64 7.06
C ASN A 72 16.06 -2.60 8.12
N PHE A 73 14.79 -2.41 8.50
CA PHE A 73 14.11 -3.30 9.46
C PHE A 73 14.04 -4.75 8.94
N LEU A 74 13.79 -4.93 7.65
CA LEU A 74 13.71 -6.25 7.00
C LEU A 74 15.08 -6.80 6.58
N ASN A 75 16.18 -6.12 6.91
CA ASN A 75 17.55 -6.51 6.56
C ASN A 75 17.80 -6.60 5.04
N PHE A 76 17.27 -5.66 4.27
CA PHE A 76 17.56 -5.51 2.86
C PHE A 76 18.38 -4.25 2.57
N GLN A 77 19.15 -4.26 1.47
CA GLN A 77 20.00 -3.13 1.08
C GLN A 77 19.41 -2.28 -0.03
N LYS A 78 18.47 -2.82 -0.80
CA LYS A 78 17.87 -2.13 -1.95
C LYS A 78 16.37 -2.33 -1.97
N CYS A 79 15.66 -1.25 -2.30
CA CYS A 79 14.22 -1.24 -2.51
C CYS A 79 13.91 -0.72 -3.91
N TYR A 80 13.02 -1.41 -4.63
CA TYR A 80 12.53 -1.01 -5.95
C TYR A 80 11.03 -0.87 -5.92
N ILE A 81 10.53 0.26 -6.45
CA ILE A 81 9.10 0.43 -6.73
C ILE A 81 8.84 -0.04 -8.17
N HIS A 82 7.95 -1.02 -8.36
CA HIS A 82 7.60 -1.56 -9.67
C HIS A 82 6.48 -0.80 -10.35
N ASN A 83 5.38 -0.65 -9.63
CA ASN A 83 4.16 -0.03 -10.13
C ASN A 83 3.58 0.85 -9.02
N THR A 84 3.05 2.00 -9.41
CA THR A 84 2.34 2.90 -8.51
C THR A 84 1.09 3.41 -9.20
N TRP A 85 -0.03 3.41 -8.49
CA TRP A 85 -1.30 3.93 -8.96
C TRP A 85 -2.12 4.45 -7.78
N PHE A 86 -3.01 5.41 -8.03
CA PHE A 86 -4.01 5.78 -7.05
C PHE A 86 -5.34 5.07 -7.29
N GLN A 87 -6.17 5.03 -6.26
CA GLN A 87 -7.54 4.54 -6.31
C GLN A 87 -8.45 5.45 -5.49
N GLN A 88 -9.54 5.91 -6.11
CA GLN A 88 -10.57 6.74 -5.47
C GLN A 88 -11.89 5.96 -5.45
N TYR A 89 -12.31 5.55 -4.26
CA TYR A 89 -13.52 4.78 -4.02
C TYR A 89 -14.65 5.71 -3.57
N TYR A 90 -15.69 5.78 -4.38
CA TYR A 90 -16.94 6.46 -4.06
C TYR A 90 -17.98 5.47 -3.52
N ASN A 91 -19.16 5.97 -3.12
CA ASN A 91 -20.27 5.12 -2.69
C ASN A 91 -20.55 4.01 -3.72
N GLY A 92 -20.61 2.78 -3.23
CA GLY A 92 -20.82 1.57 -4.03
C GLY A 92 -19.54 0.92 -4.58
N ASP A 93 -18.41 1.62 -4.58
CA ASP A 93 -17.14 1.11 -5.10
C ASP A 93 -16.50 0.10 -4.14
N ARG A 94 -15.81 -0.89 -4.70
CA ARG A 94 -15.10 -1.94 -3.96
C ARG A 94 -13.98 -2.53 -4.80
N HIS A 95 -13.04 -3.19 -4.15
CA HIS A 95 -12.08 -4.06 -4.83
C HIS A 95 -12.10 -5.43 -4.13
N ASN A 96 -12.42 -6.49 -4.88
CA ASN A 96 -12.56 -7.84 -4.33
C ASN A 96 -11.22 -8.39 -3.83
N TRP A 97 -11.26 -9.54 -3.14
CA TRP A 97 -10.07 -10.27 -2.70
C TRP A 97 -9.13 -10.57 -3.86
N HIS A 98 -7.88 -10.19 -3.70
CA HIS A 98 -6.79 -10.41 -4.66
C HIS A 98 -5.44 -10.36 -3.94
N ASN A 99 -4.40 -10.75 -4.64
CA ASN A 99 -3.01 -10.62 -4.22
C ASN A 99 -2.16 -10.17 -5.42
N HIS A 100 -0.86 -9.96 -5.19
CA HIS A 100 0.06 -9.54 -6.24
C HIS A 100 1.16 -10.59 -6.39
N ALA A 101 1.47 -10.99 -7.65
CA ALA A 101 2.41 -12.07 -7.95
C ALA A 101 3.83 -11.57 -8.25
N ASP A 102 3.97 -10.32 -8.71
CA ASP A 102 5.20 -9.83 -9.34
C ASP A 102 6.07 -8.96 -8.43
N SER A 103 5.84 -9.03 -7.12
CA SER A 103 6.55 -8.22 -6.13
C SER A 103 6.71 -8.96 -4.80
N ASN A 104 7.61 -8.48 -3.95
CA ASN A 104 7.73 -9.03 -2.60
C ASN A 104 6.69 -8.45 -1.66
N PHE A 105 6.37 -7.16 -1.82
CA PHE A 105 5.46 -6.44 -0.94
C PHE A 105 4.46 -5.59 -1.72
N THR A 106 3.27 -5.51 -1.18
CA THR A 106 2.23 -4.55 -1.54
C THR A 106 2.18 -3.46 -0.49
N ASN A 107 2.00 -2.23 -0.95
CA ASN A 107 1.95 -1.06 -0.09
C ASN A 107 0.68 -0.27 -0.37
N VAL A 108 0.07 0.28 0.67
CA VAL A 108 -1.12 1.13 0.61
C VAL A 108 -0.89 2.36 1.48
N TYR A 109 -0.88 3.54 0.87
CA TYR A 109 -0.84 4.82 1.55
C TYR A 109 -2.23 5.46 1.56
N TYR A 110 -2.72 5.85 2.73
CA TYR A 110 -4.05 6.44 2.89
C TYR A 110 -3.98 7.97 2.76
N VAL A 111 -4.44 8.46 1.61
CA VAL A 111 -4.54 9.91 1.32
C VAL A 111 -5.82 10.49 1.88
N GLU A 112 -6.94 9.75 1.78
CA GLU A 112 -8.24 10.06 2.40
C GLU A 112 -8.82 8.78 2.99
N LEU A 113 -9.16 8.83 4.26
CA LEU A 113 -9.85 7.75 4.97
C LEU A 113 -10.70 8.37 6.10
N LEU A 114 -11.77 9.08 5.73
CA LEU A 114 -12.64 9.76 6.67
C LEU A 114 -13.48 8.78 7.50
N ASP A 115 -13.80 7.63 6.91
CA ASP A 115 -14.49 6.52 7.58
C ASP A 115 -13.56 5.30 7.65
N ASN A 116 -13.11 4.96 8.85
CA ASN A 116 -12.20 3.84 9.09
C ASN A 116 -12.79 2.46 8.79
N ASP A 117 -14.10 2.34 8.62
CA ASP A 117 -14.75 1.08 8.27
C ASP A 117 -14.42 0.61 6.84
N TYR A 118 -13.92 1.54 5.99
CA TYR A 118 -13.58 1.24 4.58
C TYR A 118 -12.08 1.10 4.31
N LYS A 119 -11.27 0.93 5.34
CA LYS A 119 -9.85 0.60 5.20
C LYS A 119 -9.62 -0.73 4.45
N THR A 120 -8.38 -0.99 4.09
CA THR A 120 -7.97 -2.28 3.48
C THR A 120 -8.13 -3.40 4.52
N GLU A 121 -8.68 -4.53 4.11
CA GLU A 121 -8.72 -5.75 4.90
C GLU A 121 -7.70 -6.74 4.36
N LEU A 122 -6.96 -7.40 5.25
CA LEU A 122 -6.07 -8.51 4.94
C LEU A 122 -6.73 -9.83 5.35
N TYR A 123 -6.40 -10.92 4.66
CA TYR A 123 -6.89 -12.25 5.02
C TYR A 123 -5.74 -13.14 5.48
N ASP A 124 -5.84 -13.64 6.70
CA ASP A 124 -4.92 -14.61 7.26
C ASP A 124 -5.35 -16.01 6.79
N ASP A 125 -4.65 -16.54 5.80
CA ASP A 125 -4.94 -17.85 5.21
C ASP A 125 -4.69 -19.02 6.18
N ILE A 126 -3.87 -18.84 7.20
CA ILE A 126 -3.56 -19.88 8.18
C ILE A 126 -4.68 -19.97 9.23
N ASN A 127 -5.03 -18.83 9.82
CA ASN A 127 -6.05 -18.77 10.89
C ASN A 127 -7.46 -18.56 10.35
N LYS A 128 -7.63 -18.42 9.01
CA LYS A 128 -8.92 -18.26 8.33
C LYS A 128 -9.74 -17.07 8.85
N LYS A 129 -9.07 -15.94 9.07
CA LYS A 129 -9.72 -14.74 9.61
C LYS A 129 -9.32 -13.47 8.84
N ILE A 130 -10.20 -12.50 8.87
CA ILE A 130 -9.92 -11.15 8.39
C ILE A 130 -9.13 -10.43 9.47
N ILE A 131 -8.06 -9.77 9.07
CA ILE A 131 -7.28 -8.87 9.91
C ILE A 131 -7.81 -7.47 9.68
N ASP A 132 -8.29 -6.88 10.75
CA ASP A 132 -8.72 -5.49 10.80
C ASP A 132 -7.51 -4.61 11.12
N LEU A 133 -7.12 -3.75 10.19
CA LEU A 133 -5.94 -2.91 10.34
C LEU A 133 -6.26 -1.71 11.23
N ASP A 134 -5.40 -1.43 12.20
CA ASP A 134 -5.44 -0.17 12.96
C ASP A 134 -4.66 0.91 12.17
N VAL A 135 -5.36 1.61 11.30
CA VAL A 135 -4.78 2.61 10.39
C VAL A 135 -5.68 3.82 10.24
N LYS A 136 -5.08 4.94 9.82
CA LYS A 136 -5.74 6.23 9.57
C LYS A 136 -5.13 6.93 8.36
N GLU A 137 -5.67 8.07 8.01
CA GLU A 137 -5.05 8.95 7.02
C GLU A 137 -3.60 9.25 7.37
N GLY A 138 -2.74 9.28 6.35
CA GLY A 138 -1.31 9.49 6.49
C GLY A 138 -0.51 8.24 6.86
N ASP A 139 -1.17 7.09 7.03
CA ASP A 139 -0.47 5.84 7.29
C ASP A 139 -0.13 5.12 5.98
N LEU A 140 1.08 4.55 5.96
CA LEU A 140 1.55 3.59 4.97
C LEU A 140 1.47 2.20 5.56
N VAL A 141 0.75 1.30 4.92
CA VAL A 141 0.74 -0.14 5.25
C VAL A 141 1.55 -0.90 4.23
N THR A 142 2.48 -1.71 4.71
CA THR A 142 3.31 -2.62 3.88
C THR A 142 3.09 -4.06 4.35
N PHE A 143 2.78 -4.97 3.44
CA PHE A 143 2.58 -6.39 3.72
C PHE A 143 3.08 -7.26 2.57
N PRO A 144 3.44 -8.55 2.81
CA PRO A 144 3.86 -9.46 1.76
C PRO A 144 2.83 -9.57 0.63
N ALA A 145 3.30 -9.50 -0.60
CA ALA A 145 2.43 -9.37 -1.78
C ALA A 145 1.50 -10.59 -2.01
N TYR A 146 1.85 -11.76 -1.46
CA TYR A 146 1.01 -12.96 -1.53
C TYR A 146 -0.22 -12.93 -0.61
N ILE A 147 -0.27 -11.99 0.35
CA ILE A 147 -1.41 -11.88 1.26
C ILE A 147 -2.64 -11.39 0.50
N ASN A 148 -3.71 -12.18 0.59
CA ASN A 148 -5.00 -11.79 0.06
C ASN A 148 -5.54 -10.56 0.78
N HIS A 149 -5.94 -9.55 0.01
CA HIS A 149 -6.46 -8.31 0.56
C HIS A 149 -7.59 -7.75 -0.31
N ARG A 150 -8.39 -6.86 0.29
CA ARG A 150 -9.49 -6.20 -0.43
C ARG A 150 -9.76 -4.80 0.10
N SER A 151 -10.49 -4.01 -0.69
CA SER A 151 -11.26 -2.87 -0.22
C SER A 151 -12.73 -3.26 -0.18
N LYS A 152 -13.35 -3.29 1.01
CA LYS A 152 -14.81 -3.52 1.11
C LYS A 152 -15.57 -2.48 0.30
N ARG A 153 -16.84 -2.76 0.03
CA ARG A 153 -17.75 -1.80 -0.59
C ARG A 153 -17.85 -0.56 0.29
N ASN A 154 -17.59 0.60 -0.31
CA ASN A 154 -17.80 1.88 0.34
C ASN A 154 -19.32 2.18 0.35
N GLU A 155 -19.92 2.19 1.52
CA GLU A 155 -21.36 2.51 1.71
C GLU A 155 -21.56 3.91 2.27
N SER A 156 -20.47 4.63 2.53
CA SER A 156 -20.44 6.02 2.96
C SER A 156 -20.58 6.98 1.78
N ASN A 157 -20.93 8.21 2.05
CA ASN A 157 -20.86 9.31 1.08
C ASN A 157 -19.44 9.89 1.00
N ASP A 158 -18.56 9.53 1.92
CA ASP A 158 -17.18 9.98 1.93
C ASP A 158 -16.35 9.20 0.91
N ARG A 159 -15.49 9.91 0.20
CA ARG A 159 -14.54 9.31 -0.71
C ARG A 159 -13.37 8.75 0.07
N LYS A 160 -12.93 7.54 -0.30
CA LYS A 160 -11.63 7.01 0.11
C LYS A 160 -10.64 7.17 -1.04
N THR A 161 -9.47 7.75 -0.78
CA THR A 161 -8.36 7.85 -1.73
C THR A 161 -7.12 7.17 -1.16
N ILE A 162 -6.56 6.22 -1.91
CA ILE A 162 -5.31 5.56 -1.57
C ILE A 162 -4.32 5.67 -2.74
N ILE A 163 -3.03 5.61 -2.43
CA ILE A 163 -1.98 5.32 -3.40
C ILE A 163 -1.45 3.93 -3.09
N SER A 164 -1.62 3.02 -4.05
CA SER A 164 -1.10 1.65 -3.99
C SER A 164 0.17 1.54 -4.81
N PHE A 165 1.13 0.77 -4.32
CA PHE A 165 2.34 0.50 -5.05
C PHE A 165 2.98 -0.82 -4.63
N ASN A 166 3.72 -1.43 -5.55
CA ASN A 166 4.42 -2.69 -5.34
C ASN A 166 5.91 -2.45 -5.20
N THR A 167 6.54 -3.15 -4.24
CA THR A 167 7.97 -3.07 -4.02
C THR A 167 8.61 -4.45 -3.98
N SER A 168 9.88 -4.51 -4.40
CA SER A 168 10.76 -5.63 -4.10
C SER A 168 12.00 -5.12 -3.39
N PHE A 169 12.44 -5.90 -2.43
CA PHE A 169 13.69 -5.70 -1.73
C PHE A 169 14.70 -6.71 -2.23
N GLU A 170 15.87 -6.25 -2.60
CA GLU A 170 16.97 -7.09 -3.07
C GLU A 170 18.17 -6.97 -2.14
N VAL A 171 19.05 -7.93 -2.23
CA VAL A 171 20.33 -7.99 -1.51
C VAL A 171 20.10 -7.96 0.01
N THR A 172 19.94 -9.15 0.56
CA THR A 172 19.87 -9.36 2.01
C THR A 172 21.12 -8.83 2.70
N ASN A 173 20.93 -8.04 3.75
CA ASN A 173 22.02 -7.59 4.60
C ASN A 173 22.42 -8.68 5.61
N VAL A 174 23.25 -9.62 5.15
CA VAL A 174 23.69 -10.78 5.94
C VAL A 174 24.43 -10.38 7.22
N GLU A 175 25.18 -9.28 7.19
CA GLU A 175 25.90 -8.79 8.38
C GLU A 175 24.94 -8.40 9.51
N ASN A 176 23.83 -7.75 9.18
CA ASN A 176 22.81 -7.41 10.17
C ASN A 176 22.14 -8.64 10.77
N ILE A 177 21.85 -9.64 9.95
CA ILE A 177 21.29 -10.91 10.44
C ILE A 177 22.28 -11.60 11.38
N ASN A 178 23.55 -11.69 11.02
CA ASN A 178 24.57 -12.33 11.86
C ASN A 178 24.76 -11.60 13.20
N ARG A 179 24.74 -10.27 13.22
CA ARG A 179 24.83 -9.48 14.47
C ARG A 179 23.63 -9.76 15.40
N THR A 180 22.45 -9.94 14.86
CA THR A 180 21.25 -10.22 15.66
C THR A 180 21.29 -11.63 16.27
N LEU A 181 21.94 -12.59 15.61
CA LEU A 181 22.05 -13.97 16.11
C LEU A 181 23.15 -14.17 17.16
N THR A 182 24.06 -13.20 17.31
CA THR A 182 25.20 -13.27 18.24
C THR A 182 24.98 -12.46 19.53
N ASN A 183 23.87 -11.79 19.67
CA ASN A 183 23.40 -11.09 20.88
C ASN A 183 22.26 -11.87 21.55
#